data_df04c76724bca69a5657468ab5ccb950
#
_entry.id   df04c76724bca69a5657468ab5ccb950
#
_cell.length_a   1.000
_cell.length_b   1.000
_cell.length_c   1.000
_cell.angle_alpha   90.00
_cell.angle_beta   90.00
_cell.angle_gamma   90.00
#
_symmetry.space_group_name_H-M   'P 1'
#
loop_
_entity.id
_entity.type
_entity.pdbx_description
1 polymer ?
#
loop_
_entity_poly.entity_id
_entity_poly.type
_entity_poly.pdbx_seq_one_letter_code
_entity_poly.pdbx_strand_id
1 'polypeptide(L)'
;KILLLTFCGMVSITSCSDDSDGIPGWPWNDNSTEGPENPDVTEIKPRYVWIDAAANFPDYANNKENISTDMVKVKNAGFTDIIVDVRPTTGDVLFNTTAVDQVKRMDVWGSSGYVYYERTETWDYLQAFIDAARSQGLKVHASVNTFVGGYLCPYNLGSDGILFRDDSKKEWASVANLADGLTNTMDLLNDETDYGAKFLNPANDDVQNFVLQLLGDL
;
A
#
# COMPACT_ATOMS: atom_id res chain seq x y z
N LYS A 1 7.74 5.55 24.29
CA LYS A 1 6.35 5.12 24.65
C LYS A 1 5.68 4.76 23.36
N ILE A 2 5.63 3.45 23.08
CA ILE A 2 4.95 2.89 21.93
C ILE A 2 3.44 2.92 22.25
N LEU A 3 2.68 3.73 21.54
CA LEU A 3 1.23 3.71 21.62
C LEU A 3 0.73 2.69 20.59
N LEU A 4 0.43 1.49 21.09
CA LEU A 4 -0.21 0.44 20.31
C LEU A 4 -1.69 0.78 20.21
N LEU A 5 -2.12 1.42 19.12
CA LEU A 5 -3.52 1.57 18.79
C LEU A 5 -3.96 0.30 18.03
N THR A 6 -4.50 -0.63 18.80
CA THR A 6 -5.16 -1.82 18.27
C THR A 6 -6.51 -1.41 17.70
N PHE A 7 -6.59 -1.19 16.38
CA PHE A 7 -7.88 -1.14 15.70
C PHE A 7 -8.26 -2.58 15.37
N CYS A 8 -9.03 -3.19 16.27
CA CYS A 8 -9.60 -4.52 16.08
C CYS A 8 -10.81 -4.42 15.15
N GLY A 9 -10.55 -4.39 13.84
CA GLY A 9 -11.56 -4.71 12.84
C GLY A 9 -11.53 -6.23 12.67
N MET A 10 -12.41 -6.96 13.34
CA MET A 10 -12.65 -8.36 13.06
C MET A 10 -13.22 -8.50 11.64
N VAL A 11 -12.37 -8.74 10.68
CA VAL A 11 -12.78 -9.46 9.48
C VAL A 11 -12.75 -10.94 9.86
N SER A 12 -13.90 -11.46 10.19
CA SER A 12 -14.09 -12.91 10.32
C SER A 12 -13.93 -13.50 8.92
N ILE A 13 -12.74 -13.98 8.61
CA ILE A 13 -12.56 -14.92 7.51
C ILE A 13 -13.10 -16.23 8.06
N THR A 14 -14.36 -16.52 7.77
CA THR A 14 -14.87 -17.87 7.89
C THR A 14 -14.06 -18.71 6.91
N SER A 15 -13.16 -19.51 7.46
CA SER A 15 -12.57 -20.63 6.75
C SER A 15 -13.72 -21.47 6.21
N CYS A 16 -13.88 -21.51 4.90
CA CYS A 16 -14.70 -22.53 4.29
C CYS A 16 -14.06 -23.86 4.61
N SER A 17 -14.76 -24.68 5.40
CA SER A 17 -14.47 -26.07 5.58
C SER A 17 -14.45 -26.77 4.21
N ASP A 18 -13.49 -27.65 4.03
CA ASP A 18 -13.37 -28.58 2.92
C ASP A 18 -14.71 -29.29 2.63
N ASP A 19 -15.42 -28.79 1.65
CA ASP A 19 -16.37 -29.60 0.90
C ASP A 19 -15.81 -29.76 -0.51
N SER A 20 -15.25 -30.93 -0.74
CA SER A 20 -14.58 -31.39 -1.93
C SER A 20 -15.55 -31.65 -3.10
N ASP A 21 -16.31 -30.66 -3.50
CA ASP A 21 -17.05 -30.69 -4.75
C ASP A 21 -16.34 -29.81 -5.79
N GLY A 22 -15.27 -30.39 -6.36
CA GLY A 22 -14.46 -29.77 -7.38
C GLY A 22 -15.31 -29.31 -8.56
N ILE A 23 -15.21 -28.04 -8.92
CA ILE A 23 -15.78 -27.49 -10.15
C ILE A 23 -15.07 -28.17 -11.32
N PRO A 24 -15.77 -28.96 -12.17
CA PRO A 24 -15.13 -29.63 -13.29
C PRO A 24 -14.57 -28.63 -14.29
N GLY A 25 -13.26 -28.70 -14.55
CA GLY A 25 -12.60 -27.88 -15.57
C GLY A 25 -11.64 -26.82 -15.02
N TRP A 26 -11.42 -26.70 -13.74
CA TRP A 26 -10.42 -25.81 -13.18
C TRP A 26 -9.04 -26.49 -13.15
N PRO A 27 -7.95 -25.87 -13.68
CA PRO A 27 -6.66 -26.53 -13.90
C PRO A 27 -5.81 -26.77 -12.63
N TRP A 28 -6.31 -26.47 -11.44
CA TRP A 28 -5.58 -26.61 -10.16
C TRP A 28 -6.05 -27.82 -9.33
N ASN A 29 -6.20 -28.97 -9.98
CA ASN A 29 -6.39 -30.22 -9.24
C ASN A 29 -5.01 -30.76 -8.89
N ASP A 30 -4.41 -30.21 -7.83
CA ASP A 30 -3.17 -30.71 -7.26
C ASP A 30 -3.48 -31.97 -6.44
N ASN A 31 -3.44 -33.12 -7.11
CA ASN A 31 -3.36 -34.44 -6.45
C ASN A 31 -1.92 -34.68 -5.93
N SER A 32 -1.27 -33.68 -5.33
CA SER A 32 -0.08 -33.92 -4.55
C SER A 32 -0.52 -34.76 -3.32
N THR A 33 -0.32 -36.05 -3.39
CA THR A 33 -0.28 -36.91 -2.20
C THR A 33 0.73 -36.30 -1.25
N GLU A 34 0.26 -35.69 -0.16
CA GLU A 34 1.10 -35.23 0.93
C GLU A 34 1.98 -36.46 1.33
N GLY A 35 3.29 -36.31 1.06
CA GLY A 35 4.26 -37.25 1.56
C GLY A 35 4.23 -37.25 3.09
N PRO A 36 4.69 -38.32 3.77
CA PRO A 36 4.64 -38.37 5.22
C PRO A 36 5.26 -37.10 5.80
N GLU A 37 4.47 -36.34 6.58
CA GLU A 37 4.93 -35.16 7.30
C GLU A 37 6.20 -35.53 8.07
N ASN A 38 7.28 -34.81 7.81
CA ASN A 38 8.50 -34.99 8.61
C ASN A 38 8.24 -34.29 9.96
N PRO A 39 8.11 -35.02 11.07
CA PRO A 39 7.70 -34.47 12.36
C PRO A 39 8.73 -33.56 13.01
N ASP A 40 9.91 -33.36 12.40
CA ASP A 40 11.00 -32.56 12.97
C ASP A 40 11.16 -31.16 12.34
N VAL A 41 10.33 -30.79 11.37
CA VAL A 41 10.31 -29.40 10.85
C VAL A 41 9.27 -28.62 11.62
N THR A 42 9.67 -27.98 12.70
CA THR A 42 8.83 -26.94 13.33
C THR A 42 8.71 -25.80 12.34
N GLU A 43 7.64 -25.79 11.55
CA GLU A 43 7.31 -24.70 10.65
C GLU A 43 7.17 -23.42 11.47
N ILE A 44 8.13 -22.52 11.32
CA ILE A 44 8.07 -21.21 11.99
C ILE A 44 6.97 -20.43 11.30
N LYS A 45 5.83 -20.30 11.96
CA LYS A 45 4.72 -19.49 11.46
C LYS A 45 5.19 -18.04 11.27
N PRO A 46 4.98 -17.43 10.10
CA PRO A 46 5.40 -16.08 9.84
C PRO A 46 4.68 -15.10 10.77
N ARG A 47 5.42 -14.09 11.24
CA ARG A 47 4.92 -12.99 12.06
C ARG A 47 5.22 -11.70 11.34
N TYR A 48 4.18 -10.96 10.99
CA TYR A 48 4.25 -9.76 10.19
C TYR A 48 4.17 -8.51 11.05
N VAL A 49 4.94 -7.49 10.70
CA VAL A 49 4.73 -6.12 11.14
C VAL A 49 4.43 -5.25 9.91
N TRP A 50 3.43 -4.39 10.03
CA TRP A 50 3.04 -3.47 8.98
C TRP A 50 3.68 -2.12 9.20
N ILE A 51 4.32 -1.58 8.16
CA ILE A 51 4.87 -0.24 8.10
C ILE A 51 3.91 0.61 7.26
N ASP A 52 3.03 1.32 7.95
CA ASP A 52 2.06 2.22 7.31
C ASP A 52 2.78 3.45 6.76
N ALA A 53 2.48 3.82 5.51
CA ALA A 53 3.16 4.91 4.85
C ALA A 53 2.91 6.25 5.55
N ALA A 54 1.67 6.55 5.98
CA ALA A 54 1.34 7.82 6.61
C ALA A 54 1.79 7.86 8.07
N ALA A 55 1.43 6.84 8.86
CA ALA A 55 1.72 6.81 10.28
C ALA A 55 3.22 6.80 10.59
N ASN A 56 4.03 6.16 9.74
CA ASN A 56 5.46 6.05 9.92
C ASN A 56 6.29 7.02 9.08
N PHE A 57 5.64 7.86 8.26
CA PHE A 57 6.33 8.82 7.40
C PHE A 57 7.26 9.77 8.16
N PRO A 58 6.86 10.36 9.30
CA PRO A 58 7.73 11.23 10.08
C PRO A 58 9.01 10.57 10.58
N ASP A 59 8.95 9.27 10.84
CA ASP A 59 10.09 8.52 11.39
C ASP A 59 11.09 8.12 10.31
N TYR A 60 10.62 7.83 9.10
CA TYR A 60 11.44 7.18 8.08
C TYR A 60 11.68 8.00 6.81
N ALA A 61 10.80 8.95 6.47
CA ALA A 61 10.86 9.64 5.17
C ALA A 61 12.20 10.33 4.90
N ASN A 62 12.85 10.83 5.95
CA ASN A 62 14.11 11.56 5.87
C ASN A 62 15.24 10.95 6.71
N ASN A 63 15.07 9.74 7.21
CA ASN A 63 16.05 9.13 8.12
C ASN A 63 16.22 7.63 7.90
N LYS A 64 17.25 7.25 7.14
CA LYS A 64 17.62 5.87 6.88
C LYS A 64 18.08 5.12 8.14
N GLU A 65 18.73 5.80 9.07
CA GLU A 65 19.23 5.21 10.30
C GLU A 65 18.09 4.71 11.19
N ASN A 66 16.96 5.42 11.20
CA ASN A 66 15.77 4.97 11.92
C ASN A 66 15.26 3.64 11.35
N ILE A 67 15.22 3.51 10.02
CA ILE A 67 14.83 2.24 9.37
C ILE A 67 15.73 1.12 9.85
N SER A 68 17.05 1.29 9.77
CA SER A 68 18.02 0.27 10.16
C SER A 68 17.90 -0.10 11.64
N THR A 69 17.74 0.90 12.50
CA THR A 69 17.59 0.69 13.95
C THR A 69 16.31 -0.07 14.28
N ASP A 70 15.21 0.26 13.61
CA ASP A 70 13.92 -0.36 13.89
C ASP A 70 13.81 -1.77 13.33
N MET A 71 14.48 -2.09 12.24
CA MET A 71 14.55 -3.48 11.75
C MET A 71 15.26 -4.41 12.73
N VAL A 72 16.26 -3.92 13.47
CA VAL A 72 16.86 -4.66 14.59
C VAL A 72 15.83 -4.92 15.70
N LYS A 73 15.04 -3.91 16.07
CA LYS A 73 13.98 -4.05 17.10
C LYS A 73 12.89 -5.03 16.65
N VAL A 74 12.46 -4.93 15.39
CA VAL A 74 11.47 -5.83 14.76
C VAL A 74 11.96 -7.29 14.86
N LYS A 75 13.21 -7.54 14.47
CA LYS A 75 13.82 -8.88 14.58
C LYS A 75 13.88 -9.38 16.02
N ASN A 76 14.34 -8.54 16.93
CA ASN A 76 14.45 -8.89 18.35
C ASN A 76 13.09 -9.13 19.01
N ALA A 77 12.03 -8.52 18.51
CA ALA A 77 10.66 -8.78 18.95
C ALA A 77 10.08 -10.08 18.39
N GLY A 78 10.84 -10.81 17.54
CA GLY A 78 10.47 -12.11 17.01
C GLY A 78 9.62 -12.08 15.75
N PHE A 79 9.53 -10.94 15.06
CA PHE A 79 8.93 -10.88 13.72
C PHE A 79 9.83 -11.54 12.69
N THR A 80 9.25 -12.08 11.65
CA THR A 80 9.93 -12.74 10.53
C THR A 80 9.81 -11.98 9.24
N ASP A 81 8.77 -11.16 9.14
CA ASP A 81 8.38 -10.48 7.91
C ASP A 81 7.95 -9.04 8.21
N ILE A 82 8.20 -8.14 7.26
CA ILE A 82 7.66 -6.78 7.25
C ILE A 82 6.81 -6.57 6.00
N ILE A 83 5.74 -5.80 6.13
CA ILE A 83 4.93 -5.32 5.03
C ILE A 83 5.11 -3.81 4.96
N VAL A 84 5.67 -3.29 3.89
CA VAL A 84 5.91 -1.86 3.69
C VAL A 84 4.85 -1.32 2.73
N ASP A 85 4.06 -0.36 3.17
CA ASP A 85 3.14 0.36 2.30
C ASP A 85 3.95 1.35 1.44
N VAL A 86 4.00 1.08 0.14
CA VAL A 86 4.83 1.82 -0.80
C VAL A 86 4.04 2.64 -1.82
N ARG A 87 2.72 2.58 -1.75
CA ARG A 87 1.85 3.44 -2.56
C ARG A 87 0.65 3.88 -1.74
N PRO A 88 0.82 4.97 -0.97
CA PRO A 88 -0.22 5.51 -0.11
C PRO A 88 -1.35 6.18 -0.90
N THR A 89 -2.33 6.72 -0.18
CA THR A 89 -3.51 7.40 -0.74
C THR A 89 -3.18 8.65 -1.56
N THR A 90 -1.97 9.19 -1.47
CA THR A 90 -1.49 10.26 -2.35
C THR A 90 -1.45 9.84 -3.82
N GLY A 91 -1.43 8.53 -4.11
CA GLY A 91 -1.30 8.00 -5.47
C GLY A 91 0.11 7.98 -6.03
N ASP A 92 1.06 8.63 -5.33
CA ASP A 92 2.49 8.57 -5.59
C ASP A 92 3.12 7.34 -4.94
N VAL A 93 4.39 7.09 -5.20
CA VAL A 93 5.08 5.88 -4.72
C VAL A 93 6.26 6.20 -3.80
N LEU A 94 6.69 5.20 -3.04
CA LEU A 94 7.86 5.25 -2.17
C LEU A 94 8.97 4.30 -2.67
N PHE A 95 9.08 4.17 -3.98
CA PHE A 95 10.14 3.43 -4.68
C PHE A 95 10.48 4.09 -6.01
N ASN A 96 11.59 3.69 -6.61
CA ASN A 96 12.02 4.27 -7.88
C ASN A 96 11.21 3.70 -9.05
N THR A 97 10.54 4.56 -9.79
CA THR A 97 9.84 4.28 -11.04
C THR A 97 9.85 5.51 -11.94
N THR A 98 9.61 5.31 -13.23
CA THR A 98 9.38 6.40 -14.18
C THR A 98 7.89 6.64 -14.46
N ALA A 99 7.02 5.81 -13.91
CA ALA A 99 5.58 5.86 -14.17
C ALA A 99 4.86 7.00 -13.42
N VAL A 100 5.33 7.31 -12.21
CA VAL A 100 4.75 8.34 -11.34
C VAL A 100 5.83 8.91 -10.41
N ASP A 101 5.60 10.08 -9.88
CA ASP A 101 6.51 10.72 -8.93
C ASP A 101 6.62 9.94 -7.61
N GLN A 102 7.75 10.11 -6.93
CA GLN A 102 7.86 9.69 -5.54
C GLN A 102 7.09 10.65 -4.63
N VAL A 103 6.56 10.09 -3.54
CA VAL A 103 5.90 10.87 -2.48
C VAL A 103 6.85 11.93 -1.97
N LYS A 104 6.45 13.20 -2.09
CA LYS A 104 7.21 14.37 -1.61
C LYS A 104 6.69 14.89 -0.29
N ARG A 105 5.45 14.55 0.04
CA ARG A 105 4.79 15.02 1.26
C ARG A 105 3.65 14.09 1.66
N MET A 106 3.32 14.10 2.91
CA MET A 106 2.14 13.42 3.44
C MET A 106 1.50 14.22 4.56
N ASP A 107 0.19 14.11 4.65
CA ASP A 107 -0.54 14.52 5.85
C ASP A 107 -0.54 13.35 6.82
N VAL A 108 -0.05 13.61 8.00
CA VAL A 108 0.01 12.63 9.08
C VAL A 108 -0.85 13.08 10.24
N TRP A 109 -1.55 12.15 10.87
CA TRP A 109 -2.34 12.46 12.04
C TRP A 109 -1.43 12.52 13.27
N GLY A 110 -1.31 13.71 13.83
CA GLY A 110 -0.56 13.96 15.06
C GLY A 110 -1.47 14.25 16.26
N SER A 111 -0.86 14.51 17.40
CA SER A 111 -1.59 14.85 18.63
C SER A 111 -2.43 16.13 18.56
N SER A 112 -2.11 17.01 17.60
CA SER A 112 -2.77 18.30 17.37
C SER A 112 -3.67 18.30 16.12
N GLY A 113 -3.95 17.15 15.54
CA GLY A 113 -4.64 16.99 14.27
C GLY A 113 -3.71 16.62 13.12
N TYR A 114 -4.13 16.89 11.89
CA TYR A 114 -3.29 16.65 10.72
C TYR A 114 -2.10 17.60 10.69
N VAL A 115 -0.92 17.04 10.45
CA VAL A 115 0.34 17.75 10.28
C VAL A 115 0.91 17.40 8.92
N TYR A 116 1.30 18.42 8.19
CA TYR A 116 2.02 18.27 6.94
C TYR A 116 3.46 17.85 7.21
N TYR A 117 3.91 16.81 6.52
CA TYR A 117 5.28 16.33 6.61
C TYR A 117 5.91 16.23 5.23
N GLU A 118 7.07 16.87 5.03
CA GLU A 118 7.78 16.91 3.77
C GLU A 118 8.92 15.89 3.75
N ARG A 119 9.06 15.18 2.63
CA ARG A 119 10.21 14.35 2.32
C ARG A 119 11.18 15.15 1.45
N THR A 120 12.37 15.36 1.95
CA THR A 120 13.45 16.08 1.27
C THR A 120 14.49 15.14 0.67
N GLU A 121 14.53 13.91 1.15
CA GLU A 121 15.47 12.88 0.72
C GLU A 121 15.08 12.26 -0.63
N THR A 122 16.09 11.88 -1.39
CA THR A 122 15.93 11.35 -2.76
C THR A 122 16.26 9.87 -2.91
N TRP A 123 16.77 9.23 -1.84
CA TRP A 123 17.03 7.79 -1.87
C TRP A 123 15.74 6.97 -1.98
N ASP A 124 15.86 5.77 -2.52
CA ASP A 124 14.73 4.85 -2.65
C ASP A 124 14.28 4.35 -1.28
N TYR A 125 13.06 4.70 -0.89
CA TYR A 125 12.49 4.37 0.42
C TYR A 125 12.32 2.86 0.60
N LEU A 126 11.75 2.18 -0.38
CA LEU A 126 11.56 0.73 -0.33
C LEU A 126 12.91 0.01 -0.29
N GLN A 127 13.87 0.43 -1.12
CA GLN A 127 15.20 -0.18 -1.13
C GLN A 127 15.89 -0.05 0.23
N ALA A 128 15.69 1.07 0.93
CA ALA A 128 16.24 1.22 2.28
C ALA A 128 15.64 0.21 3.27
N PHE A 129 14.35 -0.07 3.19
CA PHE A 129 13.72 -1.14 3.99
C PHE A 129 14.21 -2.53 3.58
N ILE A 130 14.36 -2.79 2.28
CA ILE A 130 14.89 -4.06 1.78
C ILE A 130 16.29 -4.33 2.34
N ASP A 131 17.18 -3.35 2.26
CA ASP A 131 18.56 -3.48 2.73
C ASP A 131 18.61 -3.71 4.25
N ALA A 132 17.88 -2.91 5.01
CA ALA A 132 17.84 -2.99 6.46
C ALA A 132 17.21 -4.32 6.95
N ALA A 133 16.08 -4.71 6.39
CA ALA A 133 15.37 -5.92 6.75
C ALA A 133 16.17 -7.18 6.41
N ARG A 134 16.74 -7.24 5.20
CA ARG A 134 17.59 -8.37 4.77
C ARG A 134 18.82 -8.54 5.65
N SER A 135 19.44 -7.45 6.11
CA SER A 135 20.57 -7.52 7.05
C SER A 135 20.21 -8.20 8.36
N GLN A 136 18.93 -8.20 8.74
CA GLN A 136 18.39 -8.85 9.93
C GLN A 136 17.74 -10.21 9.62
N GLY A 137 17.78 -10.69 8.37
CA GLY A 137 17.11 -11.92 7.96
C GLY A 137 15.58 -11.84 8.07
N LEU A 138 15.00 -10.65 7.84
CA LEU A 138 13.57 -10.43 7.68
C LEU A 138 13.19 -10.52 6.19
N LYS A 139 12.00 -11.04 5.91
CA LYS A 139 11.40 -10.97 4.58
C LYS A 139 10.68 -9.64 4.40
N VAL A 140 10.67 -9.12 3.18
CA VAL A 140 10.02 -7.86 2.83
C VAL A 140 8.91 -8.12 1.83
N HIS A 141 7.74 -7.56 2.12
CA HIS A 141 6.57 -7.53 1.26
C HIS A 141 6.21 -6.08 1.00
N ALA A 142 5.92 -5.73 -0.24
CA ALA A 142 5.42 -4.42 -0.60
C ALA A 142 3.89 -4.43 -0.64
N SER A 143 3.27 -3.43 -0.03
CA SER A 143 1.84 -3.18 -0.12
C SER A 143 1.58 -2.03 -1.08
N VAL A 144 0.65 -2.22 -2.01
CA VAL A 144 0.34 -1.25 -3.06
C VAL A 144 -1.17 -0.99 -3.12
N ASN A 145 -1.59 0.24 -2.95
CA ASN A 145 -2.96 0.67 -3.24
C ASN A 145 -3.11 0.85 -4.76
N THR A 146 -3.44 -0.22 -5.45
CA THR A 146 -3.29 -0.39 -6.91
C THR A 146 -3.98 0.70 -7.73
N PHE A 147 -5.20 1.10 -7.36
CA PHE A 147 -6.03 1.99 -8.18
C PHE A 147 -6.22 3.39 -7.56
N VAL A 148 -5.40 3.78 -6.61
CA VAL A 148 -5.44 5.16 -6.13
C VAL A 148 -4.89 6.10 -7.20
N GLY A 149 -5.66 7.13 -7.54
CA GLY A 149 -5.28 8.17 -8.50
C GLY A 149 -4.80 9.47 -7.87
N GLY A 150 -4.97 9.59 -6.56
CA GLY A 150 -4.62 10.77 -5.80
C GLY A 150 -5.72 11.21 -4.85
N TYR A 151 -5.54 12.32 -4.17
CA TYR A 151 -6.53 12.87 -3.28
C TYR A 151 -6.43 14.41 -3.18
N LEU A 152 -7.55 15.03 -2.87
CA LEU A 152 -7.60 16.42 -2.45
C LEU A 152 -7.31 16.48 -0.96
N CYS A 153 -6.20 17.10 -0.60
CA CYS A 153 -5.80 17.19 0.79
C CYS A 153 -6.75 18.08 1.59
N PRO A 154 -7.24 17.66 2.75
CA PRO A 154 -7.94 18.53 3.66
C PRO A 154 -7.03 19.69 4.12
N TYR A 155 -7.63 20.77 4.59
CA TYR A 155 -6.91 21.92 5.17
C TYR A 155 -6.06 22.75 4.20
N ASN A 156 -6.42 22.79 2.93
CA ASN A 156 -5.74 23.60 1.89
C ASN A 156 -4.25 23.26 1.70
N LEU A 157 -3.84 22.04 2.01
CA LEU A 157 -2.47 21.56 1.77
C LEU A 157 -2.21 21.19 0.31
N GLY A 158 -3.22 21.30 -0.55
CA GLY A 158 -3.15 20.99 -1.98
C GLY A 158 -3.66 19.61 -2.32
N SER A 159 -3.39 19.18 -3.52
CA SER A 159 -3.76 17.87 -4.04
C SER A 159 -2.52 17.11 -4.49
N ASP A 160 -2.56 15.80 -4.40
CA ASP A 160 -1.50 14.90 -4.85
C ASP A 160 -2.06 13.79 -5.74
N GLY A 161 -1.20 13.21 -6.55
CA GLY A 161 -1.53 12.08 -7.41
C GLY A 161 -1.77 12.46 -8.87
N ILE A 162 -1.77 11.44 -9.71
CA ILE A 162 -1.77 11.59 -11.16
C ILE A 162 -3.05 12.26 -11.70
N LEU A 163 -4.20 12.00 -11.05
CA LEU A 163 -5.47 12.59 -11.46
C LEU A 163 -5.57 14.10 -11.18
N PHE A 164 -4.75 14.62 -10.26
CA PHE A 164 -4.76 16.03 -9.87
C PHE A 164 -3.64 16.84 -10.51
N ARG A 165 -2.53 16.18 -10.86
CA ARG A 165 -1.36 16.87 -11.44
C ARG A 165 -1.40 16.97 -12.97
N ASP A 166 -2.11 16.06 -13.62
CA ASP A 166 -2.14 15.96 -15.08
C ASP A 166 -3.58 15.95 -15.58
N ASP A 167 -4.04 17.08 -16.08
CA ASP A 167 -5.39 17.21 -16.63
C ASP A 167 -5.69 16.21 -17.74
N SER A 168 -4.67 15.77 -18.50
CA SER A 168 -4.83 14.75 -19.54
C SER A 168 -5.17 13.37 -18.98
N LYS A 169 -5.00 13.16 -17.69
CA LYS A 169 -5.28 11.89 -17.00
C LYS A 169 -6.62 11.87 -16.28
N LYS A 170 -7.40 12.94 -16.34
CA LYS A 170 -8.76 12.96 -15.74
C LYS A 170 -9.66 11.87 -16.27
N GLU A 171 -9.51 11.48 -17.54
CA GLU A 171 -10.24 10.37 -18.13
C GLU A 171 -9.89 8.99 -17.56
N TRP A 172 -8.80 8.90 -16.81
CA TRP A 172 -8.40 7.69 -16.11
C TRP A 172 -9.21 7.45 -14.84
N ALA A 173 -9.95 8.45 -14.36
CA ALA A 173 -10.70 8.34 -13.13
C ALA A 173 -11.85 7.34 -13.24
N SER A 174 -12.21 6.77 -12.12
CA SER A 174 -13.41 5.94 -12.00
C SER A 174 -14.66 6.75 -12.34
N VAL A 175 -15.76 6.05 -12.67
CA VAL A 175 -17.05 6.66 -12.98
C VAL A 175 -18.06 6.31 -11.91
N ALA A 176 -18.90 7.28 -11.55
CA ALA A 176 -20.08 7.09 -10.73
C ALA A 176 -21.30 6.84 -11.60
N ASN A 177 -22.16 5.90 -11.21
CA ASN A 177 -23.45 5.67 -11.86
C ASN A 177 -24.53 6.49 -11.15
N LEU A 178 -24.86 7.63 -11.72
CA LEU A 178 -25.86 8.56 -11.20
C LEU A 178 -27.20 8.39 -11.93
N ALA A 179 -28.23 9.11 -11.47
CA ALA A 179 -29.58 9.03 -12.06
C ALA A 179 -29.63 9.48 -13.52
N ASP A 180 -28.74 10.35 -13.93
CA ASP A 180 -28.59 10.91 -15.27
C ASP A 180 -27.51 10.21 -16.13
N GLY A 181 -26.86 9.18 -15.58
CA GLY A 181 -25.90 8.36 -16.31
C GLY A 181 -24.54 8.22 -15.61
N LEU A 182 -23.54 7.76 -16.37
CA LEU A 182 -22.19 7.60 -15.90
C LEU A 182 -21.46 8.95 -15.90
N THR A 183 -20.93 9.35 -14.76
CA THR A 183 -20.21 10.62 -14.58
C THR A 183 -18.81 10.35 -14.05
N ASN A 184 -17.81 11.01 -14.64
CA ASN A 184 -16.43 10.95 -14.16
C ASN A 184 -16.34 11.49 -12.74
N THR A 185 -15.67 10.76 -11.84
CA THR A 185 -15.59 11.17 -10.43
C THR A 185 -14.78 12.45 -10.23
N MET A 186 -13.91 12.83 -11.17
CA MET A 186 -13.20 14.11 -11.12
C MET A 186 -14.12 15.30 -11.45
N ASP A 187 -15.20 15.09 -12.20
CA ASP A 187 -16.20 16.13 -12.48
C ASP A 187 -17.17 16.36 -11.31
N LEU A 188 -17.15 15.45 -10.32
CA LEU A 188 -17.97 15.53 -9.13
C LEU A 188 -17.21 16.12 -7.92
N LEU A 189 -15.98 16.59 -8.13
CA LEU A 189 -15.18 17.19 -7.05
C LEU A 189 -15.89 18.43 -6.48
N ASN A 190 -16.00 18.43 -5.16
CA ASN A 190 -16.42 19.59 -4.39
C ASN A 190 -15.25 20.01 -3.49
N ASP A 191 -14.55 21.07 -3.86
CA ASP A 191 -13.35 21.57 -3.19
C ASP A 191 -13.55 21.88 -1.71
N GLU A 192 -14.80 22.08 -1.27
CA GLU A 192 -15.11 22.43 0.13
C GLU A 192 -15.33 21.24 1.03
N THR A 193 -15.71 20.08 0.47
CA THR A 193 -16.17 18.93 1.27
C THR A 193 -15.67 17.56 0.81
N ASP A 194 -15.04 17.47 -0.36
CA ASP A 194 -14.66 16.19 -0.96
C ASP A 194 -13.19 15.86 -0.69
N TYR A 195 -12.88 15.57 0.56
CA TYR A 195 -11.57 15.14 1.02
C TYR A 195 -11.46 13.62 0.94
N GLY A 196 -11.29 13.09 -0.21
CA GLY A 196 -11.18 11.64 -0.36
C GLY A 196 -10.22 11.25 -1.46
N ALA A 197 -9.68 10.05 -1.35
CA ALA A 197 -8.94 9.47 -2.45
C ALA A 197 -9.85 9.32 -3.68
N LYS A 198 -9.32 9.70 -4.84
CA LYS A 198 -9.94 9.43 -6.13
C LYS A 198 -9.27 8.20 -6.73
N PHE A 199 -10.05 7.39 -7.41
CA PHE A 199 -9.61 6.11 -7.90
C PHE A 199 -9.55 6.09 -9.43
N LEU A 200 -8.59 5.33 -9.93
CA LEU A 200 -8.44 5.03 -11.34
C LEU A 200 -9.49 4.00 -11.78
N ASN A 201 -9.92 4.08 -13.02
CA ASN A 201 -10.85 3.14 -13.62
C ASN A 201 -10.11 1.89 -14.10
N PRO A 202 -10.31 0.71 -13.49
CA PRO A 202 -9.61 -0.51 -13.87
C PRO A 202 -10.02 -1.03 -15.28
N ALA A 203 -11.11 -0.53 -15.86
CA ALA A 203 -11.54 -0.87 -17.21
C ALA A 203 -10.87 -0.02 -18.30
N ASN A 204 -10.10 1.00 -17.93
CA ASN A 204 -9.34 1.82 -18.88
C ASN A 204 -8.00 1.15 -19.20
N ASP A 205 -7.71 0.93 -20.48
CA ASP A 205 -6.50 0.23 -20.93
C ASP A 205 -5.21 0.96 -20.54
N ASP A 206 -5.22 2.29 -20.58
CA ASP A 206 -4.07 3.09 -20.16
C ASP A 206 -3.80 2.95 -18.65
N VAL A 207 -4.86 2.85 -17.85
CA VAL A 207 -4.74 2.58 -16.40
C VAL A 207 -4.17 1.20 -16.16
N GLN A 208 -4.61 0.19 -16.90
CA GLN A 208 -4.05 -1.15 -16.81
C GLN A 208 -2.56 -1.17 -17.14
N ASN A 209 -2.16 -0.51 -18.23
CA ASN A 209 -0.76 -0.39 -18.63
C ASN A 209 0.07 0.34 -17.57
N PHE A 210 -0.46 1.43 -17.01
CA PHE A 210 0.18 2.18 -15.93
C PHE A 210 0.39 1.31 -14.68
N VAL A 211 -0.63 0.55 -14.26
CA VAL A 211 -0.52 -0.36 -13.11
C VAL A 211 0.48 -1.48 -13.38
N LEU A 212 0.47 -2.06 -14.58
CA LEU A 212 1.44 -3.09 -14.95
C LEU A 212 2.88 -2.57 -14.94
N GLN A 213 3.10 -1.32 -15.39
CA GLN A 213 4.41 -0.69 -15.29
C GLN A 213 4.83 -0.51 -13.84
N LEU A 214 3.95 0.03 -12.98
CA LEU A 214 4.24 0.19 -11.56
C LEU A 214 4.62 -1.12 -10.87
N LEU A 215 3.89 -2.20 -11.17
CA LEU A 215 4.18 -3.52 -10.59
C LEU A 215 5.43 -4.16 -11.19
N GLY A 216 5.79 -3.81 -12.42
CA GLY A 216 7.01 -4.27 -13.07
C GLY A 216 8.28 -3.59 -12.53
N ASP A 217 8.15 -2.36 -12.04
CA ASP A 217 9.25 -1.57 -11.47
C ASP A 217 9.48 -1.87 -9.97
N LEU A 218 8.55 -2.57 -9.31
CA LEU A 218 8.59 -2.95 -7.90
C LEU A 218 9.45 -4.20 -7.65
#